data_4618cddfc3bf5bb5733274d4b709154e
#
_entry.id   4618cddfc3bf5bb5733274d4b709154e
#
_cell.length_a   1.000
_cell.length_b   1.000
_cell.length_c   1.000
_cell.angle_alpha   90.00
_cell.angle_beta   90.00
_cell.angle_gamma   90.00
#
_symmetry.space_group_name_H-M   'P 1'
#
loop_
_entity.id
_entity.type
_entity.pdbx_description
1 polymer ?
#
loop_
_entity_poly.entity_id
_entity_poly.type
_entity_poly.pdbx_seq_one_letter_code
_entity_poly.pdbx_strand_id
1 'polypeptide(L)'
;MKKESQVHPHPICGYIVPISMKCRNVIRCLCNVHALRKFKDSYKLLPNNKERKTSDEAKAIQKYDEIIHHSNLIDEKAAEKYSNPEKRMEYITKRRKEELKPKFEKFLSYLEEIEPRNKGKYSMSKAIQYVLNNKEGLMEFTNDAIIPHDNTSCERSIRPFVVIRNRCKFSVSVHGAQASAIIYSLVISCIENKQNPYMYFTHLFENLPKLDLTNKEELRKYLPYSRELPSYIRTLSKSEIKAILNEAKSQV
;
A
#
# COMPACT_ATOMS: atom_id res chain seq x y z
N MET A 1 -7.55 35.91 -7.00
CA MET A 1 -7.98 34.51 -7.21
C MET A 1 -6.88 33.61 -6.65
N LYS A 2 -7.05 33.08 -5.44
CA LYS A 2 -6.13 32.12 -4.79
C LYS A 2 -6.43 30.75 -5.35
N LYS A 3 -5.44 30.09 -5.96
CA LYS A 3 -5.52 28.67 -6.34
C LYS A 3 -5.54 27.85 -5.05
N GLU A 4 -6.69 27.27 -4.74
CA GLU A 4 -6.79 26.22 -3.74
C GLU A 4 -5.94 25.04 -4.22
N SER A 5 -4.96 24.65 -3.42
CA SER A 5 -4.19 23.43 -3.59
C SER A 5 -5.13 22.24 -3.39
N GLN A 6 -5.49 21.58 -4.46
CA GLN A 6 -6.21 20.31 -4.40
C GLN A 6 -5.32 19.30 -3.67
N VAL A 7 -5.70 18.98 -2.43
CA VAL A 7 -5.18 17.83 -1.71
C VAL A 7 -5.74 16.60 -2.41
N HIS A 8 -4.91 15.90 -3.19
CA HIS A 8 -5.29 14.62 -3.75
C HIS A 8 -5.47 13.61 -2.62
N PRO A 9 -6.65 13.00 -2.46
CA PRO A 9 -6.84 11.95 -1.46
C PRO A 9 -5.95 10.76 -1.82
N HIS A 10 -5.19 10.25 -0.84
CA HIS A 10 -4.45 9.00 -0.97
C HIS A 10 -5.38 7.88 -1.47
N PRO A 11 -4.95 7.07 -2.44
CA PRO A 11 -5.74 5.95 -2.91
C PRO A 11 -5.93 4.94 -1.78
N ILE A 12 -7.16 4.87 -1.25
CA ILE A 12 -7.53 3.87 -0.25
C ILE A 12 -7.81 2.58 -1.02
N CYS A 13 -7.01 1.56 -0.74
CA CYS A 13 -7.17 0.24 -1.35
C CYS A 13 -8.56 -0.35 -1.05
N GLY A 14 -9.22 -0.89 -2.08
CA GLY A 14 -10.64 -1.27 -2.13
C GLY A 14 -11.16 -2.35 -1.16
N TYR A 15 -10.42 -2.66 -0.08
CA TYR A 15 -10.84 -3.69 0.90
C TYR A 15 -11.37 -3.15 2.24
N ILE A 16 -11.31 -1.84 2.51
CA ILE A 16 -11.60 -1.31 3.86
C ILE A 16 -12.70 -0.25 3.88
N VAL A 17 -13.21 0.19 2.76
CA VAL A 17 -14.30 1.17 2.75
C VAL A 17 -15.64 0.42 2.71
N PRO A 18 -16.49 0.51 3.76
CA PRO A 18 -17.86 0.04 3.68
C PRO A 18 -18.55 0.76 2.52
N ILE A 19 -19.29 0.01 1.70
CA ILE A 19 -20.02 0.47 0.51
C ILE A 19 -21.01 1.63 0.81
N SER A 20 -21.24 1.96 2.08
CA SER A 20 -22.13 3.01 2.55
C SER A 20 -21.59 4.44 2.44
N MET A 21 -20.30 4.65 2.23
CA MET A 21 -19.78 5.99 1.97
C MET A 21 -19.91 6.33 0.49
N LYS A 22 -20.94 7.09 0.12
CA LYS A 22 -21.06 7.76 -1.18
C LYS A 22 -20.02 8.87 -1.30
N CYS A 23 -18.75 8.50 -1.39
CA CYS A 23 -17.69 9.44 -1.73
C CYS A 23 -17.85 9.81 -3.22
N ARG A 24 -18.17 11.04 -3.52
CA ARG A 24 -18.11 11.58 -4.88
C ARG A 24 -16.64 11.78 -5.26
N ASN A 25 -16.25 11.36 -6.46
CA ASN A 25 -14.89 11.51 -7.03
C ASN A 25 -13.82 10.58 -6.41
N VAL A 26 -14.15 9.33 -6.14
CA VAL A 26 -13.17 8.31 -5.74
C VAL A 26 -12.83 7.42 -6.93
N ILE A 27 -11.55 7.34 -7.26
CA ILE A 27 -11.02 6.39 -8.24
C ILE A 27 -10.77 5.07 -7.51
N ARG A 28 -11.41 4.01 -7.98
CA ARG A 28 -11.23 2.66 -7.43
C ARG A 28 -10.00 1.99 -8.05
N CYS A 29 -8.94 1.83 -7.25
CA CYS A 29 -7.76 1.08 -7.65
C CYS A 29 -7.77 -0.31 -7.02
N LEU A 30 -7.33 -1.31 -7.78
CA LEU A 30 -7.31 -2.70 -7.34
C LEU A 30 -5.89 -3.28 -7.38
N CYS A 31 -5.62 -4.19 -6.46
CA CYS A 31 -4.32 -4.84 -6.32
C CYS A 31 -4.13 -5.93 -7.38
N ASN A 32 -3.14 -5.76 -8.25
CA ASN A 32 -2.81 -6.73 -9.29
C ASN A 32 -2.22 -8.04 -8.73
N VAL A 33 -1.53 -7.99 -7.58
CA VAL A 33 -1.02 -9.19 -6.90
C VAL A 33 -2.16 -10.08 -6.42
N HIS A 34 -3.26 -9.51 -5.92
CA HIS A 34 -4.45 -10.28 -5.55
C HIS A 34 -5.16 -10.90 -6.77
N ALA A 35 -5.22 -10.18 -7.89
CA ALA A 35 -5.76 -10.72 -9.13
C ALA A 35 -4.92 -11.90 -9.65
N LEU A 36 -3.60 -11.74 -9.68
CA LEU A 36 -2.65 -12.82 -10.05
C LEU A 36 -2.79 -14.05 -9.14
N ARG A 37 -2.98 -13.84 -7.83
CA ARG A 37 -3.16 -14.95 -6.87
C ARG A 37 -4.32 -15.85 -7.23
N LYS A 38 -5.41 -15.33 -7.79
CA LYS A 38 -6.55 -16.14 -8.22
C LYS A 38 -6.16 -17.15 -9.31
N PHE A 39 -5.31 -16.77 -10.26
CA PHE A 39 -4.77 -17.70 -11.26
C PHE A 39 -3.81 -18.72 -10.64
N LYS A 40 -2.94 -18.27 -9.71
CA LYS A 40 -2.03 -19.16 -8.97
C LYS A 40 -2.79 -20.20 -8.14
N ASP A 41 -3.90 -19.82 -7.53
CA ASP A 41 -4.75 -20.73 -6.76
C ASP A 41 -5.48 -21.72 -7.67
N SER A 42 -5.99 -21.28 -8.85
CA SER A 42 -6.52 -22.20 -9.86
C SER A 42 -5.47 -23.19 -10.36
N TYR A 43 -4.26 -22.72 -10.63
CA TYR A 43 -3.13 -23.55 -11.07
C TYR A 43 -2.76 -24.63 -10.06
N LYS A 44 -2.83 -24.35 -8.74
CA LYS A 44 -2.55 -25.35 -7.68
C LYS A 44 -3.51 -26.54 -7.70
N LEU A 45 -4.73 -26.33 -8.19
CA LEU A 45 -5.75 -27.39 -8.29
C LEU A 45 -5.56 -28.33 -9.46
N LEU A 46 -4.67 -28.01 -10.41
CA LEU A 46 -4.38 -28.86 -11.55
C LEU A 46 -3.53 -30.07 -11.15
N PRO A 47 -3.74 -31.23 -11.79
CA PRO A 47 -2.90 -32.40 -11.61
C PRO A 47 -1.43 -32.10 -11.88
N ASN A 48 -0.53 -32.70 -11.12
CA ASN A 48 0.90 -32.48 -11.26
C ASN A 48 1.49 -33.32 -12.40
N ASN A 49 1.17 -32.99 -13.64
CA ASN A 49 1.62 -33.66 -14.87
C ASN A 49 2.32 -32.66 -15.81
N LYS A 50 2.83 -33.17 -16.95
CA LYS A 50 3.51 -32.32 -17.95
C LYS A 50 2.59 -31.24 -18.56
N GLU A 51 1.31 -31.55 -18.72
CA GLU A 51 0.30 -30.65 -19.31
C GLU A 51 0.02 -29.43 -18.43
N ARG A 52 0.24 -29.54 -17.10
CA ARG A 52 0.09 -28.43 -16.17
C ARG A 52 0.91 -27.19 -16.59
N LYS A 53 2.12 -27.38 -17.10
CA LYS A 53 3.02 -26.30 -17.50
C LYS A 53 2.54 -25.55 -18.76
N THR A 54 1.74 -26.19 -19.60
CA THR A 54 1.20 -25.61 -20.85
C THR A 54 -0.27 -25.19 -20.72
N SER A 55 -0.84 -25.32 -19.52
CA SER A 55 -2.21 -24.97 -19.23
C SER A 55 -2.50 -23.46 -19.42
N ASP A 56 -3.78 -23.12 -19.57
CA ASP A 56 -4.21 -21.73 -19.64
C ASP A 56 -3.86 -20.97 -18.36
N GLU A 57 -3.93 -21.66 -17.20
CA GLU A 57 -3.53 -21.11 -15.91
C GLU A 57 -2.05 -20.71 -15.90
N ALA A 58 -1.17 -21.60 -16.38
CA ALA A 58 0.27 -21.32 -16.46
C ALA A 58 0.59 -20.13 -17.36
N LYS A 59 -0.05 -20.09 -18.54
CA LYS A 59 0.12 -18.98 -19.50
C LYS A 59 -0.44 -17.66 -18.96
N ALA A 60 -1.59 -17.68 -18.28
CA ALA A 60 -2.18 -16.48 -17.67
C ALA A 60 -1.27 -15.96 -16.55
N ILE A 61 -0.73 -16.82 -15.70
CA ILE A 61 0.23 -16.47 -14.65
C ILE A 61 1.47 -15.83 -15.26
N GLN A 62 2.08 -16.46 -16.28
CA GLN A 62 3.28 -15.93 -16.93
C GLN A 62 3.04 -14.53 -17.47
N LYS A 63 1.98 -14.34 -18.28
CA LYS A 63 1.66 -13.03 -18.87
C LYS A 63 1.41 -11.96 -17.82
N TYR A 64 0.74 -12.30 -16.71
CA TYR A 64 0.46 -11.35 -15.65
C TYR A 64 1.70 -11.05 -14.79
N ASP A 65 2.51 -12.05 -14.45
CA ASP A 65 3.79 -11.86 -13.76
C ASP A 65 4.74 -10.96 -14.60
N GLU A 66 4.75 -11.09 -15.92
CA GLU A 66 5.52 -10.22 -16.83
C GLU A 66 5.09 -8.74 -16.74
N ILE A 67 3.80 -8.46 -16.55
CA ILE A 67 3.28 -7.09 -16.37
C ILE A 67 3.77 -6.52 -15.04
N ILE A 68 3.62 -7.29 -13.95
CA ILE A 68 4.02 -6.87 -12.60
C ILE A 68 5.54 -6.66 -12.55
N HIS A 69 6.31 -7.61 -13.07
CA HIS A 69 7.77 -7.50 -13.13
C HIS A 69 8.22 -6.27 -13.93
N HIS A 70 7.61 -6.02 -15.08
CA HIS A 70 7.92 -4.84 -15.88
C HIS A 70 7.58 -3.53 -15.14
N SER A 71 6.49 -3.49 -14.37
CA SER A 71 6.18 -2.34 -13.53
C SER A 71 7.30 -2.07 -12.51
N ASN A 72 7.80 -3.11 -11.84
CA ASN A 72 8.90 -2.98 -10.89
C ASN A 72 10.18 -2.46 -11.56
N LEU A 73 10.52 -2.98 -12.75
CA LEU A 73 11.68 -2.51 -13.50
C LEU A 73 11.58 -1.04 -13.92
N ILE A 74 10.39 -0.54 -14.23
CA ILE A 74 10.18 0.88 -14.54
C ILE A 74 10.45 1.72 -13.28
N ASP A 75 9.94 1.29 -12.12
CA ASP A 75 10.09 2.00 -10.86
C ASP A 75 11.56 2.01 -10.39
N GLU A 76 12.28 0.89 -10.52
CA GLU A 76 13.72 0.76 -10.23
C GLU A 76 14.55 1.69 -11.13
N LYS A 77 14.35 1.63 -12.45
CA LYS A 77 15.05 2.50 -13.41
C LYS A 77 14.78 3.99 -13.15
N ALA A 78 13.56 4.32 -12.75
CA ALA A 78 13.20 5.70 -12.41
C ALA A 78 13.94 6.16 -11.15
N ALA A 79 14.09 5.28 -10.14
CA ALA A 79 14.81 5.57 -8.90
C ALA A 79 16.32 5.77 -9.14
N GLU A 80 16.92 4.97 -10.03
CA GLU A 80 18.32 5.11 -10.41
C GLU A 80 18.60 6.39 -11.22
N LYS A 81 17.69 6.71 -12.15
CA LYS A 81 17.89 7.79 -13.12
C LYS A 81 17.58 9.19 -12.56
N TYR A 82 16.62 9.30 -11.64
CA TYR A 82 16.12 10.59 -11.17
C TYR A 82 16.13 10.68 -9.64
N SER A 83 16.93 11.60 -9.10
CA SER A 83 16.90 11.97 -7.68
C SER A 83 15.69 12.85 -7.34
N ASN A 84 15.21 13.66 -8.30
CA ASN A 84 14.04 14.51 -8.13
C ASN A 84 12.75 13.69 -8.19
N PRO A 85 11.89 13.73 -7.16
CA PRO A 85 10.64 12.95 -7.11
C PRO A 85 9.66 13.27 -8.24
N GLU A 86 9.51 14.53 -8.62
CA GLU A 86 8.57 14.95 -9.67
C GLU A 86 8.96 14.37 -11.03
N LYS A 87 10.25 14.49 -11.42
CA LYS A 87 10.78 13.90 -12.65
C LYS A 87 10.69 12.38 -12.66
N ARG A 88 10.85 11.76 -11.48
CA ARG A 88 10.68 10.32 -11.32
C ARG A 88 9.24 9.90 -11.61
N MET A 89 8.25 10.58 -11.04
CA MET A 89 6.84 10.30 -11.24
C MET A 89 6.40 10.53 -12.68
N GLU A 90 6.88 11.60 -13.31
CA GLU A 90 6.62 11.88 -14.73
C GLU A 90 7.15 10.75 -15.62
N TYR A 91 8.38 10.31 -15.40
CA TYR A 91 8.99 9.19 -16.12
C TYR A 91 8.18 7.89 -15.95
N ILE A 92 7.83 7.53 -14.70
CA ILE A 92 7.05 6.32 -14.41
C ILE A 92 5.69 6.37 -15.11
N THR A 93 4.96 7.49 -14.99
CA THR A 93 3.65 7.66 -15.63
C THR A 93 3.74 7.49 -17.14
N LYS A 94 4.73 8.14 -17.77
CA LYS A 94 4.95 8.03 -19.22
C LYS A 94 5.24 6.59 -19.63
N ARG A 95 6.19 5.93 -18.96
CA ARG A 95 6.62 4.56 -19.31
C ARG A 95 5.50 3.53 -19.07
N ARG A 96 4.74 3.68 -17.99
CA ARG A 96 3.59 2.79 -17.71
C ARG A 96 2.51 2.93 -18.79
N LYS A 97 2.20 4.15 -19.24
CA LYS A 97 1.24 4.40 -20.32
C LYS A 97 1.72 3.81 -21.67
N GLU A 98 3.00 3.99 -21.99
CA GLU A 98 3.56 3.57 -23.29
C GLU A 98 3.82 2.05 -23.36
N GLU A 99 4.23 1.42 -22.25
CA GLU A 99 4.70 0.04 -22.26
C GLU A 99 3.78 -0.94 -21.53
N LEU A 100 3.24 -0.57 -20.37
CA LEU A 100 2.42 -1.49 -19.57
C LEU A 100 0.98 -1.52 -20.02
N LYS A 101 0.39 -0.37 -20.34
CA LYS A 101 -1.01 -0.32 -20.75
C LYS A 101 -1.29 -1.20 -21.97
N PRO A 102 -0.50 -1.15 -23.07
CA PRO A 102 -0.69 -2.06 -24.20
C PRO A 102 -0.46 -3.54 -23.86
N LYS A 103 0.49 -3.84 -22.94
CA LYS A 103 0.69 -5.22 -22.47
C LYS A 103 -0.51 -5.72 -21.69
N PHE A 104 -1.08 -4.88 -20.84
CA PHE A 104 -2.27 -5.24 -20.06
C PHE A 104 -3.46 -5.46 -20.99
N GLU A 105 -3.68 -4.62 -21.99
CA GLU A 105 -4.72 -4.76 -22.99
C GLU A 105 -4.60 -6.09 -23.76
N LYS A 106 -3.37 -6.45 -24.17
CA LYS A 106 -3.10 -7.76 -24.81
C LYS A 106 -3.39 -8.93 -23.85
N PHE A 107 -3.12 -8.77 -22.56
CA PHE A 107 -3.48 -9.77 -21.56
C PHE A 107 -5.00 -9.91 -21.40
N LEU A 108 -5.75 -8.81 -21.42
CA LEU A 108 -7.21 -8.84 -21.38
C LEU A 108 -7.79 -9.56 -22.60
N SER A 109 -7.30 -9.24 -23.80
CA SER A 109 -7.72 -9.92 -25.04
C SER A 109 -7.41 -11.43 -24.99
N TYR A 110 -6.27 -11.82 -24.43
CA TYR A 110 -5.97 -13.23 -24.19
C TYR A 110 -6.97 -13.88 -23.22
N LEU A 111 -7.35 -13.20 -22.16
CA LEU A 111 -8.35 -13.74 -21.21
C LEU A 111 -9.75 -13.88 -21.87
N GLU A 112 -10.16 -12.94 -22.69
CA GLU A 112 -11.40 -13.01 -23.47
C GLU A 112 -11.40 -14.20 -24.44
N GLU A 113 -10.24 -14.47 -25.09
CA GLU A 113 -10.07 -15.65 -25.98
C GLU A 113 -10.23 -16.98 -25.24
N ILE A 114 -9.64 -17.09 -24.03
CA ILE A 114 -9.65 -18.37 -23.28
C ILE A 114 -10.89 -18.58 -22.42
N GLU A 115 -11.66 -17.52 -22.12
CA GLU A 115 -12.83 -17.58 -21.26
C GLU A 115 -13.84 -18.67 -21.69
N PRO A 116 -14.24 -18.78 -22.99
CA PRO A 116 -15.26 -19.76 -23.38
C PRO A 116 -14.88 -21.21 -23.08
N ARG A 117 -13.60 -21.57 -23.28
CA ARG A 117 -13.12 -22.94 -23.06
C ARG A 117 -12.85 -23.28 -21.58
N ASN A 118 -12.87 -22.27 -20.72
CA ASN A 118 -12.66 -22.41 -19.28
C ASN A 118 -13.95 -22.31 -18.45
N LYS A 119 -15.13 -22.11 -19.06
CA LYS A 119 -16.43 -21.96 -18.36
C LYS A 119 -16.75 -23.14 -17.41
N GLY A 120 -16.32 -24.36 -17.75
CA GLY A 120 -16.47 -25.54 -16.91
C GLY A 120 -15.50 -25.63 -15.73
N LYS A 121 -14.42 -24.87 -15.73
CA LYS A 121 -13.42 -24.85 -14.68
C LYS A 121 -13.71 -23.73 -13.68
N TYR A 122 -14.45 -24.02 -12.61
CA TYR A 122 -14.94 -23.04 -11.66
C TYR A 122 -13.88 -22.02 -11.15
N SER A 123 -12.69 -22.50 -10.76
CA SER A 123 -11.64 -21.63 -10.22
C SER A 123 -11.06 -20.69 -11.30
N MET A 124 -10.73 -21.25 -12.48
CA MET A 124 -10.17 -20.50 -13.60
C MET A 124 -11.17 -19.50 -14.16
N SER A 125 -12.43 -19.92 -14.38
CA SER A 125 -13.50 -19.04 -14.82
C SER A 125 -13.68 -17.85 -13.89
N LYS A 126 -13.70 -18.07 -12.56
CA LYS A 126 -13.76 -16.98 -11.58
C LYS A 126 -12.57 -16.05 -11.63
N ALA A 127 -11.37 -16.56 -11.85
CA ALA A 127 -10.16 -15.74 -11.98
C ALA A 127 -10.24 -14.83 -13.22
N ILE A 128 -10.66 -15.39 -14.36
CA ILE A 128 -10.84 -14.64 -15.62
C ILE A 128 -11.91 -13.56 -15.43
N GLN A 129 -13.10 -13.94 -14.97
CA GLN A 129 -14.20 -12.99 -14.74
C GLN A 129 -13.83 -11.88 -13.75
N TYR A 130 -13.08 -12.20 -12.70
CA TYR A 130 -12.63 -11.20 -11.77
C TYR A 130 -11.78 -10.12 -12.46
N VAL A 131 -10.84 -10.50 -13.32
CA VAL A 131 -10.00 -9.55 -14.03
C VAL A 131 -10.81 -8.77 -15.07
N LEU A 132 -11.62 -9.42 -15.88
CA LEU A 132 -12.42 -8.76 -16.91
C LEU A 132 -13.44 -7.78 -16.32
N ASN A 133 -14.12 -8.15 -15.23
CA ASN A 133 -15.10 -7.29 -14.55
C ASN A 133 -14.47 -6.12 -13.79
N ASN A 134 -13.17 -6.18 -13.50
CA ASN A 134 -12.47 -5.17 -12.72
C ASN A 134 -11.31 -4.52 -13.50
N LYS A 135 -11.30 -4.66 -14.83
CA LYS A 135 -10.19 -4.21 -15.68
C LYS A 135 -9.81 -2.75 -15.48
N GLU A 136 -10.79 -1.86 -15.35
CA GLU A 136 -10.56 -0.43 -15.13
C GLU A 136 -9.74 -0.18 -13.85
N GLY A 137 -10.19 -0.73 -12.70
CA GLY A 137 -9.50 -0.57 -11.43
C GLY A 137 -8.14 -1.26 -11.37
N LEU A 138 -7.95 -2.36 -12.12
CA LEU A 138 -6.65 -3.06 -12.20
C LEU A 138 -5.65 -2.34 -13.11
N MET A 139 -6.13 -1.59 -14.10
CA MET A 139 -5.30 -0.82 -15.03
C MET A 139 -4.97 0.60 -14.52
N GLU A 140 -5.66 1.10 -13.50
CA GLU A 140 -5.55 2.51 -13.08
C GLU A 140 -4.10 2.90 -12.72
N PHE A 141 -3.30 1.98 -12.16
CA PHE A 141 -1.88 2.22 -11.88
C PHE A 141 -1.05 2.59 -13.12
N THR A 142 -1.55 2.31 -14.34
CA THR A 142 -0.87 2.69 -15.58
C THR A 142 -1.08 4.15 -15.94
N ASN A 143 -2.06 4.80 -15.34
CA ASN A 143 -2.43 6.19 -15.64
C ASN A 143 -1.65 7.20 -14.80
N ASP A 144 -1.23 6.82 -13.58
CA ASP A 144 -0.53 7.71 -12.66
C ASP A 144 0.51 6.94 -11.83
N ALA A 145 1.71 7.51 -11.69
CA ALA A 145 2.81 6.94 -10.91
C ALA A 145 2.53 6.88 -9.40
N ILE A 146 1.64 7.74 -8.87
CA ILE A 146 1.23 7.75 -7.46
C ILE A 146 0.52 6.45 -7.10
N ILE A 147 -0.16 5.82 -8.05
CA ILE A 147 -0.92 4.60 -7.84
C ILE A 147 0.02 3.39 -7.98
N PRO A 148 0.29 2.64 -6.90
CA PRO A 148 1.06 1.41 -6.99
C PRO A 148 0.25 0.31 -7.68
N HIS A 149 0.92 -0.64 -8.33
CA HIS A 149 0.26 -1.79 -8.92
C HIS A 149 -0.25 -2.80 -7.88
N ASP A 150 0.20 -2.69 -6.62
CA ASP A 150 -0.24 -3.51 -5.50
C ASP A 150 -0.55 -2.68 -4.25
N ASN A 151 -1.09 -3.33 -3.22
CA ASN A 151 -1.38 -2.71 -1.93
C ASN A 151 -0.49 -3.21 -0.79
N THR A 152 0.66 -3.80 -1.12
CA THR A 152 1.58 -4.41 -0.14
C THR A 152 2.01 -3.42 0.94
N SER A 153 2.25 -2.16 0.57
CA SER A 153 2.61 -1.10 1.52
C SER A 153 1.49 -0.83 2.52
N CYS A 154 0.23 -0.71 2.04
CA CYS A 154 -0.94 -0.51 2.91
C CYS A 154 -1.16 -1.71 3.84
N GLU A 155 -1.04 -2.94 3.32
CA GLU A 155 -1.19 -4.16 4.13
C GLU A 155 -0.09 -4.26 5.19
N ARG A 156 1.14 -3.86 4.86
CA ARG A 156 2.25 -3.82 5.81
C ARG A 156 2.01 -2.82 6.94
N SER A 157 1.51 -1.63 6.62
CA SER A 157 1.20 -0.59 7.61
C SER A 157 0.04 -0.99 8.54
N ILE A 158 -0.95 -1.75 8.03
CA ILE A 158 -2.08 -2.25 8.82
C ILE A 158 -1.73 -3.52 9.63
N ARG A 159 -0.74 -4.29 9.21
CA ARG A 159 -0.38 -5.57 9.84
C ARG A 159 -0.12 -5.50 11.36
N PRO A 160 0.61 -4.51 11.90
CA PRO A 160 0.79 -4.38 13.34
C PRO A 160 -0.55 -4.26 14.08
N PHE A 161 -1.50 -3.49 13.55
CA PHE A 161 -2.83 -3.33 14.12
C PHE A 161 -3.61 -4.66 14.16
N VAL A 162 -3.55 -5.44 13.08
CA VAL A 162 -4.18 -6.77 13.01
C VAL A 162 -3.56 -7.74 14.02
N VAL A 163 -2.23 -7.73 14.18
CA VAL A 163 -1.52 -8.56 15.16
C VAL A 163 -1.96 -8.22 16.60
N ILE A 164 -2.05 -6.93 16.93
CA ILE A 164 -2.49 -6.48 18.25
C ILE A 164 -3.95 -6.86 18.50
N ARG A 165 -4.84 -6.62 17.51
CA ARG A 165 -6.25 -7.02 17.59
C ARG A 165 -6.40 -8.53 17.85
N ASN A 166 -5.63 -9.35 17.17
CA ASN A 166 -5.67 -10.80 17.34
C ASN A 166 -5.20 -11.25 18.73
N ARG A 167 -4.28 -10.50 19.37
CA ARG A 167 -3.83 -10.76 20.73
C ARG A 167 -4.86 -10.31 21.77
N CYS A 168 -5.48 -9.15 21.58
CA CYS A 168 -6.51 -8.61 22.47
C CYS A 168 -7.88 -9.28 22.30
N LYS A 169 -8.06 -10.06 21.25
CA LYS A 169 -9.26 -10.85 20.87
C LYS A 169 -10.54 -10.02 20.72
N PHE A 170 -10.94 -9.21 21.71
CA PHE A 170 -12.16 -8.40 21.66
C PHE A 170 -12.00 -7.10 22.45
N SER A 171 -12.87 -6.14 22.16
CA SER A 171 -13.06 -4.92 22.96
C SER A 171 -14.41 -5.00 23.69
N VAL A 172 -14.40 -4.69 24.96
CA VAL A 172 -15.62 -4.79 25.82
C VAL A 172 -16.66 -3.74 25.43
N SER A 173 -16.24 -2.58 24.93
CA SER A 173 -17.14 -1.49 24.55
C SER A 173 -16.73 -0.84 23.22
N VAL A 174 -17.70 -0.19 22.58
CA VAL A 174 -17.46 0.59 21.35
C VAL A 174 -16.46 1.73 21.62
N HIS A 175 -16.60 2.44 22.72
CA HIS A 175 -15.67 3.52 23.10
C HIS A 175 -14.25 3.00 23.36
N GLY A 176 -14.10 1.84 24.00
CA GLY A 176 -12.81 1.19 24.17
C GLY A 176 -12.17 0.77 22.86
N ALA A 177 -12.97 0.27 21.90
CA ALA A 177 -12.49 -0.05 20.55
C ALA A 177 -12.01 1.20 19.81
N GLN A 178 -12.75 2.31 19.89
CA GLN A 178 -12.38 3.58 19.27
C GLN A 178 -11.09 4.15 19.88
N ALA A 179 -10.99 4.18 21.22
CA ALA A 179 -9.79 4.63 21.91
C ALA A 179 -8.55 3.81 21.52
N SER A 180 -8.69 2.49 21.49
CA SER A 180 -7.63 1.59 21.02
C SER A 180 -7.22 1.87 19.57
N ALA A 181 -8.19 2.07 18.68
CA ALA A 181 -7.92 2.39 17.28
C ALA A 181 -7.13 3.69 17.12
N ILE A 182 -7.48 4.73 17.90
CA ILE A 182 -6.77 6.02 17.87
C ILE A 182 -5.33 5.84 18.37
N ILE A 183 -5.12 5.19 19.51
CA ILE A 183 -3.78 4.98 20.08
C ILE A 183 -2.91 4.16 19.12
N TYR A 184 -3.44 3.07 18.55
CA TYR A 184 -2.69 2.26 17.59
C TYR A 184 -2.37 3.02 16.30
N SER A 185 -3.27 3.88 15.83
CA SER A 185 -3.01 4.76 14.68
C SER A 185 -1.84 5.70 14.95
N LEU A 186 -1.77 6.28 16.15
CA LEU A 186 -0.65 7.12 16.57
C LEU A 186 0.66 6.33 16.69
N VAL A 187 0.64 5.13 17.29
CA VAL A 187 1.82 4.24 17.38
C VAL A 187 2.35 3.91 15.99
N ILE A 188 1.49 3.49 15.07
CA ILE A 188 1.89 3.15 13.70
C ILE A 188 2.44 4.38 12.98
N SER A 189 1.77 5.53 13.13
CA SER A 189 2.25 6.79 12.55
C SER A 189 3.62 7.21 13.09
N CYS A 190 3.90 6.98 14.38
CA CYS A 190 5.23 7.20 14.94
C CYS A 190 6.28 6.31 14.26
N ILE A 191 6.02 5.02 14.13
CA ILE A 191 6.93 4.04 13.52
C ILE A 191 7.23 4.42 12.06
N GLU A 192 6.19 4.74 11.27
CA GLU A 192 6.33 5.13 9.85
C GLU A 192 7.12 6.45 9.68
N ASN A 193 7.00 7.37 10.64
CA ASN A 193 7.74 8.63 10.66
C ASN A 193 9.07 8.55 11.43
N LYS A 194 9.55 7.34 11.74
CA LYS A 194 10.81 7.10 12.47
C LYS A 194 10.86 7.80 13.83
N GLN A 195 9.73 7.94 14.49
CA GLN A 195 9.62 8.41 15.86
C GLN A 195 9.57 7.22 16.82
N ASN A 196 10.11 7.38 18.03
CA ASN A 196 9.99 6.40 19.09
C ASN A 196 8.61 6.56 19.78
N PRO A 197 7.70 5.58 19.68
CA PRO A 197 6.36 5.71 20.24
C PRO A 197 6.35 6.00 21.75
N TYR A 198 7.25 5.39 22.52
CA TYR A 198 7.34 5.63 23.96
C TYR A 198 7.68 7.09 24.28
N MET A 199 8.74 7.62 23.67
CA MET A 199 9.15 9.01 23.86
C MET A 199 8.09 10.00 23.35
N TYR A 200 7.42 9.65 22.26
CA TYR A 200 6.32 10.44 21.71
C TYR A 200 5.14 10.54 22.70
N PHE A 201 4.67 9.42 23.23
CA PHE A 201 3.57 9.43 24.18
C PHE A 201 3.95 10.10 25.52
N THR A 202 5.18 9.94 25.98
CA THR A 202 5.69 10.69 27.15
C THR A 202 5.58 12.19 26.90
N HIS A 203 6.08 12.64 25.75
CA HIS A 203 5.98 14.05 25.35
C HIS A 203 4.54 14.56 25.27
N LEU A 204 3.63 13.74 24.70
CA LEU A 204 2.20 14.08 24.65
C LEU A 204 1.60 14.25 26.04
N PHE A 205 1.79 13.28 26.93
CA PHE A 205 1.20 13.30 28.26
C PHE A 205 1.74 14.44 29.14
N GLU A 206 2.98 14.85 28.94
CA GLU A 206 3.58 15.98 29.64
C GLU A 206 3.06 17.34 29.15
N ASN A 207 2.70 17.45 27.88
CA ASN A 207 2.41 18.74 27.25
C ASN A 207 0.91 18.96 26.96
N LEU A 208 0.16 17.96 26.48
CA LEU A 208 -1.27 18.12 26.15
C LEU A 208 -2.11 18.72 27.29
N PRO A 209 -1.91 18.39 28.58
CA PRO A 209 -2.68 19.02 29.65
C PRO A 209 -2.48 20.53 29.80
N LYS A 210 -1.44 21.09 29.20
CA LYS A 210 -1.08 22.52 29.28
C LYS A 210 -1.62 23.32 28.09
N LEU A 211 -2.22 22.64 27.09
CA LEU A 211 -2.64 23.23 25.83
C LEU A 211 -4.15 23.49 25.81
N ASP A 212 -4.54 24.44 24.99
CA ASP A 212 -5.94 24.60 24.58
C ASP A 212 -6.30 23.52 23.55
N LEU A 213 -7.01 22.47 24.00
CA LEU A 213 -7.41 21.36 23.14
C LEU A 213 -8.44 21.74 22.06
N THR A 214 -8.97 22.98 22.08
CA THR A 214 -9.83 23.49 21.01
C THR A 214 -9.05 24.09 19.84
N ASN A 215 -7.78 24.44 20.07
CA ASN A 215 -6.88 25.00 19.05
C ASN A 215 -6.26 23.91 18.17
N LYS A 216 -6.93 23.62 17.05
CA LYS A 216 -6.49 22.59 16.09
C LYS A 216 -5.10 22.84 15.48
N GLU A 217 -4.72 24.11 15.28
CA GLU A 217 -3.42 24.46 14.72
C GLU A 217 -2.29 24.13 15.70
N GLU A 218 -2.52 24.38 16.99
CA GLU A 218 -1.58 24.02 18.03
C GLU A 218 -1.46 22.49 18.18
N LEU A 219 -2.58 21.77 18.18
CA LEU A 219 -2.58 20.30 18.24
C LEU A 219 -1.87 19.64 17.05
N ARG A 220 -1.89 20.25 15.87
CA ARG A 220 -1.18 19.75 14.68
C ARG A 220 0.33 19.63 14.89
N LYS A 221 0.93 20.48 15.74
CA LYS A 221 2.36 20.43 16.06
C LYS A 221 2.76 19.16 16.79
N TYR A 222 1.81 18.53 17.47
CA TYR A 222 2.01 17.29 18.24
C TYR A 222 1.72 16.02 17.44
N LEU A 223 1.35 16.11 16.16
CA LEU A 223 1.11 14.91 15.34
C LEU A 223 2.44 14.19 15.01
N PRO A 224 2.46 12.85 14.89
CA PRO A 224 3.68 12.07 14.71
C PRO A 224 4.55 12.45 13.49
N TYR A 225 3.95 13.09 12.50
CA TYR A 225 4.61 13.57 11.29
C TYR A 225 4.99 15.07 11.35
N SER A 226 4.75 15.74 12.47
CA SER A 226 5.11 17.15 12.64
C SER A 226 6.63 17.33 12.67
N ARG A 227 7.11 18.38 11.98
CA ARG A 227 8.50 18.79 12.02
C ARG A 227 8.87 19.57 13.29
N GLU A 228 7.86 19.97 14.07
CA GLU A 228 8.03 20.71 15.30
C GLU A 228 8.26 19.80 16.52
N LEU A 229 8.16 18.46 16.34
CA LEU A 229 8.46 17.51 17.41
C LEU A 229 9.92 17.58 17.82
N PRO A 230 10.24 17.50 19.14
CA PRO A 230 11.60 17.50 19.64
C PRO A 230 12.44 16.35 19.06
N SER A 231 13.70 16.64 18.78
CA SER A 231 14.64 15.68 18.15
C SER A 231 14.84 14.40 18.97
N TYR A 232 14.70 14.45 20.29
CA TYR A 232 14.85 13.28 21.16
C TYR A 232 13.76 12.22 20.96
N ILE A 233 12.64 12.58 20.33
CA ILE A 233 11.56 11.63 20.01
C ILE A 233 11.95 10.73 18.83
N ARG A 234 12.92 11.12 18.01
CA ARG A 234 13.35 10.36 16.83
C ARG A 234 13.98 9.03 17.22
N THR A 235 13.63 7.97 16.50
CA THR A 235 14.30 6.68 16.60
C THR A 235 15.68 6.76 15.96
N LEU A 236 16.73 6.49 16.71
CA LEU A 236 18.09 6.44 16.20
C LEU A 236 18.29 5.21 15.31
N SER A 237 19.02 5.38 14.22
CA SER A 237 19.45 4.26 13.37
C SER A 237 20.52 3.42 14.07
N LYS A 238 20.71 2.17 13.62
CA LYS A 238 21.77 1.30 14.18
C LYS A 238 23.17 1.91 14.04
N SER A 239 23.44 2.67 12.98
CA SER A 239 24.70 3.37 12.76
C SER A 239 24.91 4.52 13.74
N GLU A 240 23.87 5.31 13.99
CA GLU A 240 23.91 6.41 14.97
C GLU A 240 24.12 5.87 16.40
N ILE A 241 23.40 4.80 16.77
CA ILE A 241 23.59 4.13 18.06
C ILE A 241 25.03 3.64 18.21
N LYS A 242 25.60 3.02 17.16
CA LYS A 242 26.97 2.52 17.18
C LYS A 242 27.99 3.66 17.30
N ALA A 243 27.75 4.79 16.62
CA ALA A 243 28.60 5.97 16.73
C ALA A 243 28.61 6.54 18.17
N ILE A 244 27.44 6.74 18.76
CA ILE A 244 27.28 7.22 20.15
C ILE A 244 27.99 6.28 21.15
N LEU A 245 27.82 4.96 20.98
CA LEU A 245 28.47 3.98 21.86
C LEU A 245 29.99 3.97 21.71
N ASN A 246 30.54 4.23 20.52
CA ASN A 246 31.97 4.33 20.30
C ASN A 246 32.55 5.62 20.93
N GLU A 247 31.85 6.75 20.78
CA GLU A 247 32.23 8.01 21.42
C GLU A 247 32.22 7.89 22.95
N ALA A 248 31.19 7.29 23.53
CA ALA A 248 31.11 7.04 24.96
C ALA A 248 32.27 6.16 25.48
N LYS A 249 32.71 5.16 24.69
CA LYS A 249 33.85 4.30 25.04
C LYS A 249 35.22 5.00 24.93
N SER A 250 35.33 6.04 24.13
CA SER A 250 36.60 6.80 23.98
C SER A 250 36.79 7.87 25.05
N GLN A 251 35.74 8.11 25.86
CA GLN A 251 35.78 9.09 26.97
C GLN A 251 36.02 8.43 28.34
N VAL A 252 36.11 7.12 28.40
CA VAL A 252 36.47 6.32 29.58
C VAL A 252 37.87 5.76 29.45
#